data_5aea06790487d874389ab20a17bc05fe
#
_entry.id   5aea06790487d874389ab20a17bc05fe
#
_cell.length_a   1.000
_cell.length_b   1.000
_cell.length_c   1.000
_cell.angle_alpha   90.00
_cell.angle_beta   90.00
_cell.angle_gamma   90.00
#
_symmetry.space_group_name_H-M   'P 1'
#
loop_
_entity.id
_entity.type
_entity.pdbx_description
1 polymer ?
#
loop_
_entity_poly.entity_id
_entity_poly.type
_entity_poly.pdbx_seq_one_letter_code
_entity_poly.pdbx_strand_id
1 'polypeptide(L)'
;MKNQIWIAIAIFTLGMTACNLQADQVTETPLPSPQLTLEIPITSESTPTLVSIETLLAIDTATVVPTSTPSNLLASAKDQPVNCRFGPGTQYGIVGALNPGRQAEMIGKNLDASWWYVRNPSDPSTLCWLAASVTDTVGNVESLPVVEPPEIMVTSVNVSVDPQGMNVACDAFPQSVIMSAFITTNGPAIVIWRWESSTGKTSPEQNLLFEEGGTKMVQDYYQVDSANDYSIRVRTIVPNVVIGEANFKAICTP
;
A
#
# COMPACT_ATOMS: atom_id res chain seq x y z
N MET A 1 44.03 6.59 -50.25
CA MET A 1 44.74 7.08 -49.06
C MET A 1 43.88 6.70 -47.87
N LYS A 2 44.32 5.71 -47.09
CA LYS A 2 43.58 5.12 -45.95
C LYS A 2 43.97 5.86 -44.68
N ASN A 3 43.03 6.55 -43.99
CA ASN A 3 43.25 7.07 -42.67
C ASN A 3 42.74 6.05 -41.65
N GLN A 4 43.66 5.44 -40.91
CA GLN A 4 43.36 4.60 -39.75
C GLN A 4 43.21 5.52 -38.52
N ILE A 5 42.04 5.47 -37.89
CA ILE A 5 41.76 6.11 -36.61
C ILE A 5 42.04 5.07 -35.51
N TRP A 6 43.05 5.32 -34.67
CA TRP A 6 43.37 4.54 -33.49
C TRP A 6 42.43 4.96 -32.36
N ILE A 7 41.60 4.03 -31.91
CA ILE A 7 40.79 4.19 -30.71
C ILE A 7 41.61 3.66 -29.52
N ALA A 8 42.03 4.55 -28.64
CA ALA A 8 42.68 4.20 -27.37
C ALA A 8 41.59 3.82 -26.37
N ILE A 9 41.55 2.55 -25.98
CA ILE A 9 40.70 2.06 -24.88
C ILE A 9 41.46 2.29 -23.59
N ALA A 10 41.01 3.25 -22.76
CA ALA A 10 41.49 3.44 -21.40
C ALA A 10 40.71 2.50 -20.47
N ILE A 11 41.37 1.48 -19.96
CA ILE A 11 40.85 0.59 -18.94
C ILE A 11 40.97 1.29 -17.59
N PHE A 12 39.84 1.70 -17.02
CA PHE A 12 39.76 2.29 -15.68
C PHE A 12 39.56 1.16 -14.68
N THR A 13 40.61 0.74 -13.97
CA THR A 13 40.52 -0.21 -12.85
C THR A 13 40.04 0.52 -11.61
N LEU A 14 38.76 0.31 -11.25
CA LEU A 14 38.20 0.77 -9.98
C LEU A 14 38.65 -0.19 -8.86
N GLY A 15 39.51 0.29 -7.96
CA GLY A 15 39.85 -0.40 -6.73
C GLY A 15 38.67 -0.38 -5.77
N MET A 16 38.15 -1.57 -5.41
CA MET A 16 37.19 -1.73 -4.33
C MET A 16 37.92 -1.66 -2.99
N THR A 17 37.81 -0.55 -2.27
CA THR A 17 38.10 -0.49 -0.83
C THR A 17 36.88 -0.97 -0.07
N ALA A 18 36.95 -2.21 0.44
CA ALA A 18 35.97 -2.76 1.38
C ALA A 18 36.17 -2.07 2.73
N CYS A 19 35.25 -1.20 3.13
CA CYS A 19 35.14 -0.77 4.53
C CYS A 19 34.46 -1.88 5.33
N ASN A 20 35.26 -2.51 6.21
CA ASN A 20 34.79 -3.47 7.18
C ASN A 20 34.16 -2.69 8.35
N LEU A 21 32.84 -2.56 8.39
CA LEU A 21 32.10 -2.05 9.54
C LEU A 21 31.95 -3.20 10.53
N GLN A 22 32.68 -3.10 11.63
CA GLN A 22 32.57 -3.96 12.80
C GLN A 22 31.25 -3.59 13.51
N ALA A 23 30.26 -4.51 13.48
CA ALA A 23 29.04 -4.36 14.22
C ALA A 23 29.31 -4.55 15.71
N ASP A 24 29.14 -3.49 16.51
CA ASP A 24 29.10 -3.57 17.96
C ASP A 24 27.91 -4.42 18.39
N GLN A 25 28.23 -5.55 19.03
CA GLN A 25 27.26 -6.42 19.69
C GLN A 25 26.67 -5.68 20.89
N VAL A 26 25.43 -5.20 20.77
CA VAL A 26 24.66 -4.75 21.92
C VAL A 26 24.21 -5.99 22.68
N THR A 27 24.81 -6.21 23.85
CA THR A 27 24.39 -7.24 24.81
C THR A 27 23.05 -6.84 25.41
N GLU A 28 21.98 -7.47 24.96
CA GLU A 28 20.66 -7.32 25.59
C GLU A 28 20.66 -8.03 26.95
N THR A 29 20.49 -7.25 28.00
CA THR A 29 20.25 -7.74 29.36
C THR A 29 18.79 -8.20 29.44
N PRO A 30 18.49 -9.45 29.82
CA PRO A 30 17.11 -9.91 29.91
C PRO A 30 16.39 -9.24 31.10
N LEU A 31 15.27 -8.57 30.80
CA LEU A 31 14.36 -8.01 31.77
C LEU A 31 13.62 -9.15 32.50
N PRO A 32 13.48 -9.12 33.84
CA PRO A 32 12.76 -10.16 34.56
C PRO A 32 11.26 -10.10 34.25
N SER A 33 10.72 -11.24 33.83
CA SER A 33 9.30 -11.47 33.61
C SER A 33 8.54 -11.45 34.96
N PRO A 34 7.43 -10.70 35.10
CA PRO A 34 6.59 -10.81 36.30
C PRO A 34 5.79 -12.12 36.25
N GLN A 35 6.09 -13.02 37.19
CA GLN A 35 5.24 -14.17 37.50
C GLN A 35 4.00 -13.69 38.23
N LEU A 36 2.86 -13.76 37.57
CA LEU A 36 1.55 -13.68 38.22
C LEU A 36 1.19 -15.04 38.78
N THR A 37 1.34 -15.20 40.10
CA THR A 37 0.82 -16.34 40.87
C THR A 37 -0.66 -16.10 41.07
N LEU A 38 -1.50 -16.87 40.36
CA LEU A 38 -2.92 -16.95 40.62
C LEU A 38 -3.14 -17.97 41.74
N GLU A 39 -3.41 -17.51 42.96
CA GLU A 39 -3.96 -18.33 44.02
C GLU A 39 -5.45 -18.55 43.77
N ILE A 40 -5.85 -19.83 43.61
CA ILE A 40 -7.23 -20.24 43.50
C ILE A 40 -7.67 -20.65 44.94
N PRO A 41 -8.68 -20.01 45.53
CA PRO A 41 -9.24 -20.50 46.78
C PRO A 41 -10.11 -21.72 46.51
N ILE A 42 -9.75 -22.84 47.16
CA ILE A 42 -10.54 -24.07 47.20
C ILE A 42 -11.67 -23.85 48.23
N THR A 43 -12.91 -23.77 47.80
CA THR A 43 -14.06 -23.79 48.68
C THR A 43 -14.70 -25.17 48.64
N SER A 44 -14.89 -25.71 49.83
CA SER A 44 -15.35 -27.03 50.20
C SER A 44 -16.75 -27.36 49.73
N GLU A 45 -16.88 -28.57 49.22
CA GLU A 45 -17.79 -29.65 49.60
C GLU A 45 -19.25 -29.31 49.97
N SER A 46 -20.17 -29.75 49.13
CA SER A 46 -21.55 -30.03 49.47
C SER A 46 -21.97 -31.38 48.89
N THR A 47 -22.27 -32.30 49.78
CA THR A 47 -22.74 -33.66 49.55
C THR A 47 -24.07 -33.69 48.79
N PRO A 48 -24.20 -34.43 47.68
CA PRO A 48 -25.50 -34.63 47.05
C PRO A 48 -26.25 -35.79 47.71
N THR A 49 -27.45 -35.49 48.17
CA THR A 49 -28.47 -36.45 48.59
C THR A 49 -29.00 -37.22 47.38
N LEU A 50 -28.89 -38.52 47.41
CA LEU A 50 -29.49 -39.43 46.43
C LEU A 50 -31.03 -39.36 46.50
N VAL A 51 -31.62 -38.83 45.42
CA VAL A 51 -33.06 -39.04 45.15
C VAL A 51 -33.12 -39.96 43.91
N SER A 52 -33.58 -41.19 44.20
CA SER A 52 -33.90 -42.17 43.17
C SER A 52 -35.24 -41.77 42.52
N ILE A 53 -35.20 -41.47 41.22
CA ILE A 53 -36.42 -41.41 40.40
C ILE A 53 -36.18 -42.30 39.18
N GLU A 54 -36.80 -43.46 39.20
CA GLU A 54 -37.08 -44.27 38.02
C GLU A 54 -38.07 -43.50 37.15
N THR A 55 -37.72 -43.11 35.99
CA THR A 55 -38.64 -42.65 34.93
C THR A 55 -38.14 -43.05 33.57
N LEU A 56 -38.79 -44.05 33.02
CA LEU A 56 -39.08 -44.40 31.63
C LEU A 56 -38.18 -43.78 30.55
N LEU A 57 -37.40 -44.66 29.92
CA LEU A 57 -36.72 -44.49 28.64
C LEU A 57 -37.70 -44.13 27.53
N ALA A 58 -37.75 -42.86 27.15
CA ALA A 58 -38.09 -42.47 25.79
C ALA A 58 -36.76 -42.39 25.02
N ILE A 59 -36.51 -43.35 24.15
CA ILE A 59 -35.40 -43.28 23.18
C ILE A 59 -35.82 -42.27 22.12
N ASP A 60 -35.50 -41.00 22.32
CA ASP A 60 -35.47 -40.04 21.23
C ASP A 60 -34.33 -40.43 20.30
N THR A 61 -34.69 -41.02 19.17
CA THR A 61 -33.77 -41.18 18.05
C THR A 61 -33.34 -39.79 17.61
N ALA A 62 -32.21 -39.32 18.13
CA ALA A 62 -31.59 -38.08 17.68
C ALA A 62 -31.33 -38.24 16.20
N THR A 63 -32.18 -37.63 15.35
CA THR A 63 -31.90 -37.41 13.95
C THR A 63 -30.62 -36.64 13.89
N VAL A 64 -29.52 -37.27 13.51
CA VAL A 64 -28.26 -36.61 13.20
C VAL A 64 -28.53 -35.65 12.03
N VAL A 65 -28.78 -34.39 12.35
CA VAL A 65 -28.75 -33.33 11.34
C VAL A 65 -27.35 -33.36 10.78
N PRO A 66 -27.18 -33.59 9.46
CA PRO A 66 -25.85 -33.55 8.88
C PRO A 66 -25.31 -32.15 9.13
N THR A 67 -24.32 -32.02 10.02
CA THR A 67 -23.54 -30.79 10.14
C THR A 67 -22.85 -30.60 8.80
N SER A 68 -23.37 -29.67 7.99
CA SER A 68 -22.70 -29.29 6.76
C SER A 68 -21.30 -28.83 7.15
N THR A 69 -20.29 -29.62 6.84
CA THR A 69 -18.90 -29.18 6.89
C THR A 69 -18.84 -27.88 6.09
N PRO A 70 -18.37 -26.76 6.66
CA PRO A 70 -18.22 -25.54 5.87
C PRO A 70 -17.31 -25.87 4.69
N SER A 71 -17.85 -25.90 3.49
CA SER A 71 -17.06 -26.04 2.28
C SER A 71 -16.30 -24.73 2.15
N ASN A 72 -14.99 -24.73 2.45
CA ASN A 72 -14.16 -23.57 2.26
C ASN A 72 -14.25 -23.16 0.79
N LEU A 73 -14.72 -21.92 0.55
CA LEU A 73 -14.71 -21.35 -0.78
C LEU A 73 -13.27 -20.96 -1.09
N LEU A 74 -12.74 -21.42 -2.21
CA LEU A 74 -11.35 -21.24 -2.56
C LEU A 74 -11.24 -20.56 -3.93
N ALA A 75 -10.29 -19.63 -4.04
CA ALA A 75 -9.84 -19.05 -5.30
C ALA A 75 -8.46 -19.60 -5.66
N SER A 76 -8.22 -19.87 -6.93
CA SER A 76 -6.92 -20.25 -7.48
C SER A 76 -6.55 -19.34 -8.66
N ALA A 77 -5.27 -19.07 -8.84
CA ALA A 77 -4.78 -18.37 -10.01
C ALA A 77 -4.91 -19.28 -11.24
N LYS A 78 -5.37 -18.75 -12.38
CA LYS A 78 -5.44 -19.47 -13.66
C LYS A 78 -4.01 -19.84 -14.12
N ASP A 79 -3.45 -19.07 -15.02
CA ASP A 79 -2.18 -19.37 -15.68
C ASP A 79 -1.01 -18.52 -15.17
N GLN A 80 -1.30 -17.36 -14.61
CA GLN A 80 -0.32 -16.37 -14.18
C GLN A 80 -0.53 -15.96 -12.72
N PRO A 81 0.52 -15.48 -12.01
CA PRO A 81 0.36 -14.93 -10.69
C PRO A 81 -0.67 -13.79 -10.68
N VAL A 82 -1.57 -13.80 -9.71
CA VAL A 82 -2.61 -12.79 -9.51
C VAL A 82 -2.22 -11.86 -8.37
N ASN A 83 -2.18 -10.57 -8.65
CA ASN A 83 -1.91 -9.57 -7.62
C ASN A 83 -3.03 -9.56 -6.57
N CYS A 84 -2.65 -9.70 -5.30
CA CYS A 84 -3.53 -9.47 -4.16
C CYS A 84 -3.42 -8.01 -3.76
N ARG A 85 -4.53 -7.27 -3.83
CA ARG A 85 -4.56 -5.81 -3.64
C ARG A 85 -5.25 -5.43 -2.35
N PHE A 86 -4.94 -4.24 -1.83
CA PHE A 86 -5.56 -3.71 -0.63
C PHE A 86 -7.07 -3.46 -0.80
N GLY A 87 -7.54 -3.20 -2.02
CA GLY A 87 -8.94 -3.00 -2.36
C GLY A 87 -9.30 -3.54 -3.74
N PRO A 88 -10.60 -3.58 -4.11
CA PRO A 88 -11.11 -4.13 -5.36
C PRO A 88 -10.92 -3.15 -6.52
N GLY A 89 -9.71 -3.10 -7.08
CA GLY A 89 -9.39 -2.22 -8.21
C GLY A 89 -7.89 -2.08 -8.43
N THR A 90 -7.50 -1.67 -9.64
CA THR A 90 -6.09 -1.48 -10.00
C THR A 90 -5.45 -0.24 -9.37
N GLN A 91 -6.26 0.70 -8.89
CA GLN A 91 -5.82 1.88 -8.15
C GLN A 91 -5.32 1.56 -6.73
N TYR A 92 -5.71 0.39 -6.18
CA TYR A 92 -5.23 -0.04 -4.87
C TYR A 92 -3.85 -0.68 -4.98
N GLY A 93 -3.00 -0.42 -3.99
CA GLY A 93 -1.66 -0.99 -3.89
C GLY A 93 -1.68 -2.53 -3.80
N ILE A 94 -0.60 -3.16 -4.29
CA ILE A 94 -0.40 -4.62 -4.21
C ILE A 94 0.16 -4.93 -2.81
N VAL A 95 -0.50 -5.84 -2.09
CA VAL A 95 -0.11 -6.27 -0.73
C VAL A 95 0.26 -7.76 -0.67
N GLY A 96 0.21 -8.45 -1.80
CA GLY A 96 0.56 -9.86 -1.91
C GLY A 96 0.30 -10.41 -3.30
N ALA A 97 0.44 -11.73 -3.46
CA ALA A 97 0.17 -12.41 -4.72
C ALA A 97 -0.34 -13.84 -4.49
N LEU A 98 -1.26 -14.29 -5.35
CA LEU A 98 -1.67 -15.69 -5.47
C LEU A 98 -0.95 -16.30 -6.67
N ASN A 99 -0.02 -17.21 -6.41
CA ASN A 99 0.74 -17.90 -7.45
C ASN A 99 -0.05 -19.10 -8.02
N PRO A 100 0.18 -19.50 -9.29
CA PRO A 100 -0.39 -20.71 -9.85
C PRO A 100 -0.12 -21.94 -8.97
N GLY A 101 -1.12 -22.82 -8.85
CA GLY A 101 -1.05 -24.00 -7.98
C GLY A 101 -1.26 -23.72 -6.48
N ARG A 102 -1.43 -22.47 -6.08
CA ARG A 102 -1.83 -22.10 -4.72
C ARG A 102 -3.31 -21.72 -4.68
N GLN A 103 -3.90 -21.84 -3.50
CA GLN A 103 -5.28 -21.47 -3.23
C GLN A 103 -5.35 -20.44 -2.11
N ALA A 104 -6.36 -19.56 -2.20
CA ALA A 104 -6.70 -18.60 -1.18
C ALA A 104 -8.14 -18.83 -0.70
N GLU A 105 -8.35 -18.79 0.61
CA GLU A 105 -9.68 -18.88 1.22
C GLU A 105 -10.46 -17.59 0.92
N MET A 106 -11.63 -17.72 0.30
CA MET A 106 -12.53 -16.62 0.03
C MET A 106 -13.47 -16.39 1.22
N ILE A 107 -13.55 -15.16 1.70
CA ILE A 107 -14.37 -14.75 2.83
C ILE A 107 -15.40 -13.68 2.46
N GLY A 108 -15.33 -13.14 1.24
CA GLY A 108 -16.27 -12.14 0.75
C GLY A 108 -16.07 -11.82 -0.72
N LYS A 109 -16.89 -10.91 -1.22
CA LYS A 109 -16.83 -10.37 -2.58
C LYS A 109 -17.24 -8.90 -2.57
N ASN A 110 -16.87 -8.13 -3.60
CA ASN A 110 -17.45 -6.81 -3.80
C ASN A 110 -18.88 -6.91 -4.39
N LEU A 111 -19.58 -5.79 -4.48
CA LEU A 111 -21.00 -5.74 -4.81
C LEU A 111 -21.33 -6.42 -6.16
N ASP A 112 -20.51 -6.24 -7.18
CA ASP A 112 -20.68 -6.79 -8.53
C ASP A 112 -19.97 -8.14 -8.76
N ALA A 113 -19.37 -8.72 -7.69
CA ALA A 113 -18.61 -9.97 -7.73
C ALA A 113 -17.45 -9.99 -8.75
N SER A 114 -16.91 -8.83 -9.08
CA SER A 114 -15.72 -8.70 -9.94
C SER A 114 -14.41 -8.90 -9.18
N TRP A 115 -14.47 -8.90 -7.82
CA TRP A 115 -13.33 -9.10 -6.93
C TRP A 115 -13.70 -9.98 -5.74
N TRP A 116 -12.76 -10.88 -5.38
CA TRP A 116 -12.86 -11.77 -4.22
C TRP A 116 -12.05 -11.21 -3.06
N TYR A 117 -12.68 -11.09 -1.89
CA TYR A 117 -12.02 -10.77 -0.63
C TYR A 117 -11.52 -12.05 0.00
N VAL A 118 -10.20 -12.19 0.13
CA VAL A 118 -9.56 -13.46 0.49
C VAL A 118 -8.57 -13.27 1.63
N ARG A 119 -8.22 -14.38 2.28
CA ARG A 119 -7.04 -14.43 3.14
C ARG A 119 -5.80 -14.29 2.27
N ASN A 120 -4.94 -13.33 2.60
CA ASN A 120 -3.76 -13.00 1.78
C ASN A 120 -2.81 -14.21 1.68
N PRO A 121 -2.54 -14.73 0.47
CA PRO A 121 -1.67 -15.89 0.30
C PRO A 121 -0.20 -15.65 0.68
N SER A 122 0.23 -14.39 0.69
CA SER A 122 1.58 -13.98 1.10
C SER A 122 1.72 -13.78 2.60
N ASP A 123 0.63 -13.37 3.27
CA ASP A 123 0.55 -13.17 4.71
C ASP A 123 -0.85 -13.54 5.22
N PRO A 124 -1.07 -14.79 5.70
CA PRO A 124 -2.38 -15.28 6.14
C PRO A 124 -3.01 -14.52 7.33
N SER A 125 -2.25 -13.66 8.02
CA SER A 125 -2.77 -12.79 9.08
C SER A 125 -3.55 -11.58 8.54
N THR A 126 -3.37 -11.25 7.26
CA THR A 126 -4.00 -10.12 6.58
C THR A 126 -5.01 -10.59 5.51
N LEU A 127 -5.75 -9.65 4.97
CA LEU A 127 -6.78 -9.87 3.96
C LEU A 127 -6.49 -9.00 2.74
N CYS A 128 -6.92 -9.45 1.55
CA CYS A 128 -6.70 -8.73 0.31
C CYS A 128 -7.73 -9.10 -0.76
N TRP A 129 -7.67 -8.45 -1.90
CA TRP A 129 -8.60 -8.60 -3.00
C TRP A 129 -7.94 -9.20 -4.24
N LEU A 130 -8.56 -10.22 -4.82
CA LEU A 130 -8.17 -10.86 -6.08
C LEU A 130 -9.21 -10.56 -7.15
N ALA A 131 -8.77 -10.24 -8.37
CA ALA A 131 -9.68 -10.03 -9.50
C ALA A 131 -10.31 -11.35 -9.95
N ALA A 132 -11.65 -11.39 -10.06
CA ALA A 132 -12.42 -12.57 -10.45
C ALA A 132 -12.09 -13.04 -11.87
N SER A 133 -11.78 -12.10 -12.79
CA SER A 133 -11.50 -12.40 -14.19
C SER A 133 -10.27 -13.30 -14.43
N VAL A 134 -9.32 -13.31 -13.50
CA VAL A 134 -8.03 -14.03 -13.58
C VAL A 134 -7.90 -15.16 -12.56
N THR A 135 -9.00 -15.49 -11.85
CA THR A 135 -9.07 -16.57 -10.87
C THR A 135 -10.13 -17.60 -11.27
N ASP A 136 -9.91 -18.86 -10.89
CA ASP A 136 -10.92 -19.90 -10.84
C ASP A 136 -11.38 -20.08 -9.39
N THR A 137 -12.63 -20.50 -9.20
CA THR A 137 -13.23 -20.63 -7.87
C THR A 137 -13.82 -22.02 -7.65
N VAL A 138 -13.76 -22.47 -6.39
CA VAL A 138 -14.41 -23.71 -5.93
C VAL A 138 -15.43 -23.35 -4.85
N GLY A 139 -16.64 -23.86 -4.99
CA GLY A 139 -17.76 -23.64 -4.08
C GLY A 139 -18.78 -22.64 -4.63
N ASN A 140 -19.82 -22.35 -3.84
CA ASN A 140 -20.89 -21.43 -4.22
C ASN A 140 -20.52 -19.98 -3.89
N VAL A 141 -19.94 -19.25 -4.83
CA VAL A 141 -19.54 -17.85 -4.66
C VAL A 141 -20.72 -16.88 -4.44
N GLU A 142 -21.95 -17.29 -4.76
CA GLU A 142 -23.12 -16.45 -4.50
C GLU A 142 -23.41 -16.31 -3.02
N SER A 143 -23.04 -17.32 -2.22
CA SER A 143 -23.21 -17.30 -0.76
C SER A 143 -22.21 -16.40 -0.02
N LEU A 144 -21.20 -15.88 -0.70
CA LEU A 144 -20.24 -14.96 -0.10
C LEU A 144 -20.89 -13.63 0.29
N PRO A 145 -20.59 -13.12 1.49
CA PRO A 145 -21.04 -11.79 1.90
C PRO A 145 -20.41 -10.70 1.02
N VAL A 146 -21.16 -9.63 0.82
CA VAL A 146 -20.64 -8.42 0.18
C VAL A 146 -19.80 -7.65 1.20
N VAL A 147 -18.57 -7.31 0.81
CA VAL A 147 -17.63 -6.53 1.62
C VAL A 147 -17.40 -5.18 0.93
N GLU A 148 -17.55 -4.10 1.69
CA GLU A 148 -17.28 -2.77 1.18
C GLU A 148 -15.78 -2.55 0.98
N PRO A 149 -15.37 -1.88 -0.12
CA PRO A 149 -13.99 -1.52 -0.35
C PRO A 149 -13.45 -0.59 0.73
N PRO A 150 -12.16 -0.69 1.10
CA PRO A 150 -11.54 0.32 1.95
C PRO A 150 -11.50 1.67 1.20
N GLU A 151 -11.84 2.75 1.89
CA GLU A 151 -11.75 4.08 1.33
C GLU A 151 -10.29 4.56 1.40
N ILE A 152 -9.61 4.52 0.26
CA ILE A 152 -8.24 5.04 0.10
C ILE A 152 -8.30 6.38 -0.60
N MET A 153 -7.63 7.37 0.01
CA MET A 153 -7.57 8.72 -0.55
C MET A 153 -6.22 9.39 -0.30
N VAL A 154 -5.91 10.34 -1.17
CA VAL A 154 -4.92 11.37 -0.88
C VAL A 154 -5.54 12.31 0.15
N THR A 155 -4.89 12.47 1.30
CA THR A 155 -5.39 13.30 2.41
C THR A 155 -4.80 14.70 2.40
N SER A 156 -3.60 14.89 1.81
CA SER A 156 -3.00 16.21 1.66
C SER A 156 -1.97 16.26 0.52
N VAL A 157 -1.80 17.45 -0.03
CA VAL A 157 -0.72 17.80 -0.97
C VAL A 157 -0.16 19.15 -0.54
N ASN A 158 1.11 19.17 -0.13
CA ASN A 158 1.82 20.39 0.27
C ASN A 158 2.92 20.68 -0.75
N VAL A 159 2.84 21.85 -1.40
CA VAL A 159 3.79 22.29 -2.44
C VAL A 159 4.71 23.36 -1.87
N SER A 160 5.96 23.35 -2.28
CA SER A 160 6.94 24.39 -1.99
C SER A 160 7.80 24.67 -3.22
N VAL A 161 8.34 25.88 -3.31
CA VAL A 161 9.25 26.33 -4.36
C VAL A 161 10.48 26.94 -3.70
N ASP A 162 11.65 26.62 -4.23
CA ASP A 162 12.93 27.15 -3.75
C ASP A 162 13.77 27.69 -4.93
N PRO A 163 14.18 28.97 -4.90
CA PRO A 163 13.83 30.00 -3.92
C PRO A 163 12.36 30.47 -4.04
N GLN A 164 11.75 30.90 -2.93
CA GLN A 164 10.38 31.45 -2.89
C GLN A 164 10.26 32.83 -3.56
N GLY A 165 11.39 33.41 -3.94
CA GLY A 165 11.46 34.64 -4.71
C GLY A 165 12.86 34.86 -5.23
N MET A 166 12.96 35.55 -6.35
CA MET A 166 14.25 35.90 -6.96
C MET A 166 14.26 37.35 -7.43
N ASN A 167 15.44 37.97 -7.33
CA ASN A 167 15.73 39.27 -7.92
C ASN A 167 17.01 39.14 -8.73
N VAL A 168 16.91 39.28 -10.03
CA VAL A 168 18.01 39.07 -10.98
C VAL A 168 18.09 40.24 -11.96
N ALA A 169 19.19 40.37 -12.69
CA ALA A 169 19.25 41.30 -13.83
C ALA A 169 18.23 40.85 -14.91
N CYS A 170 17.62 41.81 -15.63
CA CYS A 170 16.56 41.48 -16.59
C CYS A 170 17.05 40.63 -17.77
N ASP A 171 18.34 40.71 -18.10
CA ASP A 171 19.01 39.88 -19.11
C ASP A 171 19.48 38.52 -18.60
N ALA A 172 19.36 38.27 -17.29
CA ALA A 172 19.75 36.99 -16.68
C ALA A 172 18.68 35.88 -16.78
N PHE A 173 17.51 36.15 -17.36
CA PHE A 173 16.54 35.10 -17.66
C PHE A 173 16.97 34.26 -18.88
N PRO A 174 16.62 32.95 -18.95
CA PRO A 174 15.79 32.20 -18.01
C PRO A 174 16.50 31.78 -16.71
N GLN A 175 15.75 31.64 -15.64
CA GLN A 175 16.18 31.08 -14.37
C GLN A 175 15.46 29.76 -14.07
N SER A 176 15.93 29.01 -13.06
CA SER A 176 15.27 27.78 -12.64
C SER A 176 14.98 27.83 -11.15
N VAL A 177 13.83 27.30 -10.76
CA VAL A 177 13.45 27.05 -9.36
C VAL A 177 13.18 25.56 -9.16
N ILE A 178 13.41 25.07 -7.94
CA ILE A 178 13.09 23.71 -7.56
C ILE A 178 11.64 23.69 -7.06
N MET A 179 10.82 22.81 -7.62
CA MET A 179 9.47 22.52 -7.14
C MET A 179 9.51 21.24 -6.33
N SER A 180 8.96 21.26 -5.12
CA SER A 180 8.81 20.08 -4.28
C SER A 180 7.36 19.94 -3.83
N ALA A 181 6.84 18.71 -3.79
CA ALA A 181 5.53 18.46 -3.23
C ALA A 181 5.55 17.22 -2.34
N PHE A 182 4.87 17.31 -1.20
CA PHE A 182 4.62 16.21 -0.28
C PHE A 182 3.19 15.75 -0.45
N ILE A 183 3.01 14.53 -0.96
CA ILE A 183 1.71 13.89 -1.17
C ILE A 183 1.51 12.86 -0.06
N THR A 184 0.37 12.92 0.64
CA THR A 184 0.05 12.00 1.75
C THR A 184 -1.19 11.19 1.42
N THR A 185 -1.13 9.87 1.68
CA THR A 185 -2.27 8.95 1.55
C THR A 185 -2.59 8.30 2.89
N ASN A 186 -3.84 7.83 3.06
CA ASN A 186 -4.27 7.09 4.25
C ASN A 186 -4.07 5.56 4.13
N GLY A 187 -3.57 5.05 2.99
CA GLY A 187 -3.33 3.62 2.78
C GLY A 187 -2.58 3.33 1.48
N PRO A 188 -2.34 2.04 1.16
CA PRO A 188 -1.64 1.62 -0.04
C PRO A 188 -2.40 2.01 -1.31
N ALA A 189 -1.78 2.81 -2.18
CA ALA A 189 -2.41 3.33 -3.38
C ALA A 189 -1.42 3.59 -4.51
N ILE A 190 -1.92 3.62 -5.74
CA ILE A 190 -1.23 4.24 -6.86
C ILE A 190 -1.87 5.62 -7.06
N VAL A 191 -1.10 6.67 -6.81
CA VAL A 191 -1.54 8.05 -7.01
C VAL A 191 -1.12 8.51 -8.40
N ILE A 192 -2.10 8.91 -9.23
CA ILE A 192 -1.83 9.58 -10.51
C ILE A 192 -1.91 11.07 -10.25
N TRP A 193 -0.89 11.79 -10.67
CA TRP A 193 -0.74 13.22 -10.38
C TRP A 193 0.04 13.93 -11.49
N ARG A 194 -0.02 15.28 -11.51
CA ARG A 194 0.76 16.12 -12.43
C ARG A 194 1.08 17.48 -11.82
N TRP A 195 2.11 18.14 -12.37
CA TRP A 195 2.39 19.55 -12.14
C TRP A 195 1.52 20.43 -13.04
N GLU A 196 1.11 21.58 -12.53
CA GLU A 196 0.43 22.65 -13.25
C GLU A 196 1.05 24.00 -12.84
N SER A 197 1.18 24.95 -13.79
CA SER A 197 1.67 26.30 -13.50
C SER A 197 0.67 27.36 -13.89
N SER A 198 0.78 28.56 -13.29
CA SER A 198 -0.02 29.73 -13.63
C SER A 198 0.15 30.20 -15.08
N THR A 199 1.23 29.79 -15.75
CA THR A 199 1.47 30.08 -17.18
C THR A 199 0.73 29.11 -18.12
N GLY A 200 -0.05 28.16 -17.56
CA GLY A 200 -0.79 27.16 -18.35
C GLY A 200 0.05 25.94 -18.77
N LYS A 201 1.35 25.88 -18.40
CA LYS A 201 2.17 24.69 -18.65
C LYS A 201 1.75 23.58 -17.67
N THR A 202 1.62 22.35 -18.18
CA THR A 202 1.33 21.13 -17.39
C THR A 202 2.34 20.04 -17.71
N SER A 203 2.75 19.26 -16.71
CA SER A 203 3.54 18.05 -16.95
C SER A 203 2.66 16.90 -17.48
N PRO A 204 3.26 15.85 -18.06
CA PRO A 204 2.60 14.57 -18.21
C PRO A 204 2.11 14.03 -16.86
N GLU A 205 1.08 13.17 -16.89
CA GLU A 205 0.64 12.44 -15.72
C GLU A 205 1.71 11.46 -15.27
N GLN A 206 1.93 11.38 -13.96
CA GLN A 206 2.93 10.53 -13.32
C GLN A 206 2.27 9.61 -12.30
N ASN A 207 2.88 8.45 -12.07
CA ASN A 207 2.43 7.47 -11.09
C ASN A 207 3.33 7.52 -9.86
N LEU A 208 2.74 7.57 -8.67
CA LEU A 208 3.43 7.46 -7.39
C LEU A 208 2.82 6.31 -6.59
N LEU A 209 3.61 5.24 -6.40
CA LEU A 209 3.18 4.08 -5.63
C LEU A 209 3.37 4.35 -4.14
N PHE A 210 2.31 4.12 -3.36
CA PHE A 210 2.32 4.00 -1.91
C PHE A 210 2.10 2.53 -1.55
N GLU A 211 3.05 1.91 -0.86
CA GLU A 211 2.94 0.53 -0.36
C GLU A 211 2.12 0.47 0.92
N GLU A 212 2.10 1.57 1.65
CA GLU A 212 1.33 1.81 2.88
C GLU A 212 0.86 3.27 2.94
N GLY A 213 0.01 3.63 3.89
CA GLY A 213 -0.34 5.03 4.17
C GLY A 213 0.88 5.82 4.62
N GLY A 214 0.99 7.07 4.19
CA GLY A 214 2.13 7.91 4.54
C GLY A 214 2.37 9.02 3.55
N THR A 215 3.53 9.67 3.66
CA THR A 215 3.91 10.83 2.84
C THR A 215 5.11 10.52 1.96
N LYS A 216 5.01 10.84 0.67
CA LYS A 216 6.12 10.77 -0.29
C LYS A 216 6.36 12.14 -0.90
N MET A 217 7.65 12.45 -1.13
CA MET A 217 8.08 13.68 -1.81
C MET A 217 8.28 13.42 -3.29
N VAL A 218 7.82 14.36 -4.11
CA VAL A 218 8.12 14.46 -5.53
C VAL A 218 8.76 15.81 -5.79
N GLN A 219 9.68 15.88 -6.76
CA GLN A 219 10.47 17.07 -7.05
C GLN A 219 10.70 17.20 -8.54
N ASP A 220 10.74 18.46 -9.03
CA ASP A 220 11.04 18.79 -10.40
C ASP A 220 11.60 20.24 -10.48
N TYR A 221 11.96 20.69 -11.67
CA TYR A 221 12.45 22.04 -11.95
C TYR A 221 11.45 22.79 -12.80
N TYR A 222 11.26 24.07 -12.48
CA TYR A 222 10.46 24.97 -13.30
C TYR A 222 11.33 26.08 -13.86
N GLN A 223 11.28 26.27 -15.20
CA GLN A 223 11.98 27.34 -15.88
C GLN A 223 11.14 28.62 -15.81
N VAL A 224 11.75 29.66 -15.27
CA VAL A 224 11.21 31.02 -15.12
C VAL A 224 11.77 31.87 -16.24
N ASP A 225 10.93 32.25 -17.21
CA ASP A 225 11.36 32.90 -18.44
C ASP A 225 11.37 34.45 -18.33
N SER A 226 10.72 35.02 -17.34
CA SER A 226 10.58 36.48 -17.15
C SER A 226 10.20 36.85 -15.72
N ALA A 227 10.29 38.15 -15.40
CA ALA A 227 9.75 38.68 -14.15
C ALA A 227 8.22 38.59 -14.13
N ASN A 228 7.67 37.94 -13.12
CA ASN A 228 6.21 37.77 -12.92
C ASN A 228 5.92 37.21 -11.54
N ASP A 229 4.65 37.19 -11.17
CA ASP A 229 4.12 36.39 -10.07
C ASP A 229 3.68 35.01 -10.63
N TYR A 230 4.21 33.95 -10.03
CA TYR A 230 3.99 32.58 -10.46
C TYR A 230 3.28 31.77 -9.39
N SER A 231 2.46 30.80 -9.82
CA SER A 231 2.02 29.70 -8.94
C SER A 231 2.34 28.36 -9.57
N ILE A 232 2.72 27.41 -8.72
CA ILE A 232 2.97 26.01 -9.07
C ILE A 232 2.02 25.16 -8.24
N ARG A 233 1.35 24.23 -8.92
CA ARG A 233 0.38 23.31 -8.31
C ARG A 233 0.77 21.87 -8.59
N VAL A 234 0.46 21.02 -7.64
CA VAL A 234 0.30 19.59 -7.87
C VAL A 234 -1.18 19.28 -7.80
N ARG A 235 -1.67 18.60 -8.82
CA ARG A 235 -3.02 18.08 -8.88
C ARG A 235 -2.96 16.56 -8.91
N THR A 236 -3.56 15.90 -7.91
CA THR A 236 -3.83 14.47 -7.96
C THR A 236 -5.09 14.18 -8.75
N ILE A 237 -5.15 13.00 -9.40
CA ILE A 237 -6.24 12.57 -10.28
C ILE A 237 -6.88 11.31 -9.71
N VAL A 238 -6.06 10.34 -9.31
CA VAL A 238 -6.45 9.06 -8.72
C VAL A 238 -5.70 8.91 -7.39
N PRO A 239 -6.33 8.39 -6.33
CA PRO A 239 -7.72 7.94 -6.19
C PRO A 239 -8.75 9.08 -6.11
N ASN A 240 -8.35 10.27 -5.70
CA ASN A 240 -9.19 11.46 -5.59
C ASN A 240 -8.43 12.73 -5.98
N VAL A 241 -9.16 13.78 -6.25
CA VAL A 241 -8.55 15.08 -6.60
C VAL A 241 -8.26 15.87 -5.34
N VAL A 242 -6.96 16.15 -5.12
CA VAL A 242 -6.46 17.10 -4.13
C VAL A 242 -5.47 18.02 -4.85
N ILE A 243 -5.52 19.32 -4.53
CA ILE A 243 -4.64 20.32 -5.13
C ILE A 243 -3.82 20.96 -4.01
N GLY A 244 -2.49 20.91 -4.15
CA GLY A 244 -1.56 21.73 -3.39
C GLY A 244 -1.00 22.84 -4.27
N GLU A 245 -0.71 24.01 -3.70
CA GLU A 245 -0.22 25.17 -4.43
C GLU A 245 0.85 25.92 -3.64
N ALA A 246 1.86 26.42 -4.34
CA ALA A 246 2.85 27.37 -3.84
C ALA A 246 3.01 28.53 -4.80
N ASN A 247 3.14 29.73 -4.25
CA ASN A 247 3.38 30.96 -5.00
C ASN A 247 4.81 31.41 -4.82
N PHE A 248 5.39 31.99 -5.87
CA PHE A 248 6.69 32.65 -5.80
C PHE A 248 6.74 33.85 -6.76
N LYS A 249 7.68 34.74 -6.52
CA LYS A 249 7.82 35.96 -7.29
C LYS A 249 9.21 36.07 -7.90
N ALA A 250 9.26 36.33 -9.21
CA ALA A 250 10.47 36.71 -9.91
C ALA A 250 10.37 38.20 -10.28
N ILE A 251 11.35 38.98 -9.83
CA ILE A 251 11.52 40.39 -10.20
C ILE A 251 12.85 40.58 -10.90
N CYS A 252 12.95 41.58 -11.77
CA CYS A 252 14.21 41.92 -12.35
C CYS A 252 14.55 43.42 -12.16
N THR A 253 15.84 43.67 -12.05
CA THR A 253 16.43 45.04 -12.04
C THR A 253 17.17 45.28 -13.34
N PRO A 254 17.02 46.45 -13.95
CA PRO A 254 17.71 46.87 -15.17
C PRO A 254 19.22 46.81 -15.04
#